data_5d275ac7144f6c425d3876eb1f34e94a
#
_entry.id   5d275ac7144f6c425d3876eb1f34e94a
#
_cell.length_a   1.000
_cell.length_b   1.000
_cell.length_c   1.000
_cell.angle_alpha   90.00
_cell.angle_beta   90.00
_cell.angle_gamma   90.00
#
_symmetry.space_group_name_H-M   'P 1'
#
loop_
_entity.id
_entity.type
_entity.pdbx_description
1 polymer ?
#
loop_
_entity_poly.entity_id
_entity_poly.type
_entity_poly.pdbx_seq_one_letter_code
_entity_poly.pdbx_strand_id
1 'polypeptide(L)'
;VGSEMCIRDRGYTNHTILAEALEKWPLDYLDEVVPHLVVIIKKLDELVRAEYQDPAVQIIDKQKRVHMAHMDIHFSNSVNGVAALHTEILKNSELKAFYALYPEKFNNKTNGITFRRWLEFSNQPLAAYIKELIGDEYLHDATKLEKLLAFKDDKKVHQQLAKIKFENKLALKAYLKENKGIDLDENSIIDTQIKRFHEYKRQQMNALYVIHKYLEIKAGKLPKRKITVIFGGKAAPAYIIAQDIIHLILCLSELINNDPEVNKYLNVHLVENYNVSVAEKLIPATDISEQISLASKEASGTGNMKFMLNGALTLGTMDGANVEIAELAGAENIYTFGKDSESIIKLYETAGYVSKEYYENDKEIKRAVDFILNPAVVKLGNKTRLERLYNELLNKDWFMTLIDFNAYVEAKEQILADYEDQDSWNEKVVHNIAKAGFFSSDRTIAQYNADIWHCEG
;
A
#
# COMPACT_ATOMS: atom_id res chain seq x y z
N VAL A 1 31.50 -27.65 -0.97
CA VAL A 1 30.36 -27.29 -0.08
C VAL A 1 29.76 -25.94 -0.46
N GLY A 2 30.57 -24.91 -0.70
CA GLY A 2 30.05 -23.56 -1.04
C GLY A 2 29.34 -23.45 -2.40
N SER A 3 29.76 -24.20 -3.43
CA SER A 3 29.16 -24.15 -4.77
C SER A 3 27.81 -24.85 -4.85
N GLU A 4 27.58 -25.94 -4.13
CA GLU A 4 26.31 -26.65 -4.12
C GLU A 4 25.24 -25.90 -3.31
N MET A 5 25.61 -25.26 -2.18
CA MET A 5 24.71 -24.36 -1.45
C MET A 5 24.28 -23.19 -2.33
N CYS A 6 25.23 -22.52 -3.01
CA CYS A 6 24.88 -21.40 -3.91
C CYS A 6 23.92 -21.77 -5.05
N ILE A 7 23.92 -23.03 -5.51
CA ILE A 7 22.99 -23.50 -6.56
C ILE A 7 21.59 -23.75 -5.97
N ARG A 8 21.49 -24.27 -4.76
CA ARG A 8 20.22 -24.53 -4.08
C ARG A 8 19.51 -23.26 -3.60
N ASP A 9 20.27 -22.22 -3.25
CA ASP A 9 19.77 -20.98 -2.65
C ASP A 9 19.36 -19.92 -3.68
N ARG A 10 19.44 -20.20 -4.99
CA ARG A 10 19.04 -19.25 -6.03
C ARG A 10 17.53 -19.23 -6.19
N GLY A 11 16.90 -18.26 -5.57
CA GLY A 11 15.50 -17.91 -5.76
C GLY A 11 15.37 -16.48 -6.25
N TYR A 12 14.44 -16.23 -7.16
CA TYR A 12 14.04 -14.90 -7.58
C TYR A 12 12.70 -14.54 -6.93
N THR A 13 12.69 -13.52 -6.12
CA THR A 13 11.45 -12.95 -5.56
C THR A 13 11.07 -11.71 -6.33
N ASN A 14 9.93 -11.72 -7.01
CA ASN A 14 9.40 -10.55 -7.67
C ASN A 14 8.61 -9.68 -6.67
N HIS A 15 8.88 -8.37 -6.65
CA HIS A 15 8.23 -7.41 -5.75
C HIS A 15 7.38 -6.36 -6.50
N THR A 16 7.13 -6.53 -7.80
CA THR A 16 6.39 -5.56 -8.61
C THR A 16 5.51 -6.22 -9.65
N ILE A 17 4.40 -5.55 -9.98
CA ILE A 17 3.56 -5.87 -11.13
C ILE A 17 3.82 -4.87 -12.28
N LEU A 18 4.40 -3.71 -11.95
CA LEU A 18 4.64 -2.67 -12.95
C LEU A 18 5.80 -3.07 -13.87
N ALA A 19 5.52 -3.26 -15.15
CA ALA A 19 6.53 -3.59 -16.16
C ALA A 19 7.68 -2.55 -16.23
N GLU A 20 7.39 -1.30 -15.94
CA GLU A 20 8.37 -0.20 -15.84
C GLU A 20 9.35 -0.36 -14.67
N ALA A 21 8.97 -1.06 -13.63
CA ALA A 21 9.81 -1.32 -12.46
C ALA A 21 10.65 -2.62 -12.59
N LEU A 22 10.47 -3.39 -13.66
CA LEU A 22 11.38 -4.49 -14.02
C LEU A 22 12.62 -3.89 -14.66
N GLU A 23 13.74 -3.95 -13.95
CA GLU A 23 14.98 -3.27 -14.34
C GLU A 23 15.53 -3.74 -15.68
N LYS A 24 15.83 -2.78 -16.56
CA LYS A 24 16.45 -2.97 -17.87
C LYS A 24 17.60 -1.99 -18.00
N TRP A 25 18.80 -2.52 -18.15
CA TRP A 25 20.00 -1.69 -18.24
C TRP A 25 20.58 -1.69 -19.64
N PRO A 26 20.91 -0.52 -20.21
CA PRO A 26 21.69 -0.44 -21.44
C PRO A 26 23.00 -1.22 -21.32
N LEU A 27 23.31 -2.06 -22.32
CA LEU A 27 24.48 -2.92 -22.27
C LEU A 27 25.79 -2.12 -22.24
N ASP A 28 25.81 -0.97 -22.90
CA ASP A 28 26.97 -0.04 -22.89
C ASP A 28 27.25 0.54 -21.51
N TYR A 29 26.21 0.84 -20.70
CA TYR A 29 26.39 1.26 -19.31
C TYR A 29 27.03 0.17 -18.46
N LEU A 30 26.60 -1.09 -18.66
CA LEU A 30 27.19 -2.22 -17.94
C LEU A 30 28.61 -2.49 -18.40
N ASP A 31 28.91 -2.27 -19.70
CA ASP A 31 30.24 -2.45 -20.26
C ASP A 31 31.23 -1.39 -19.71
N GLU A 32 30.76 -0.17 -19.47
CA GLU A 32 31.57 0.88 -18.84
C GLU A 32 31.82 0.59 -17.34
N VAL A 33 30.82 0.13 -16.60
CA VAL A 33 30.89 0.00 -15.12
C VAL A 33 31.42 -1.38 -14.69
N VAL A 34 30.98 -2.46 -15.36
CA VAL A 34 31.28 -3.86 -14.99
C VAL A 34 31.59 -4.73 -16.22
N PRO A 35 32.60 -4.38 -17.03
CA PRO A 35 32.86 -5.04 -18.33
C PRO A 35 33.09 -6.55 -18.20
N HIS A 36 33.68 -7.01 -17.09
CA HIS A 36 33.90 -8.42 -16.81
C HIS A 36 32.59 -9.22 -16.66
N LEU A 37 31.52 -8.60 -16.16
CA LEU A 37 30.21 -9.23 -16.05
C LEU A 37 29.46 -9.25 -17.40
N VAL A 38 29.70 -8.27 -18.27
CA VAL A 38 29.07 -8.21 -19.61
C VAL A 38 29.42 -9.44 -20.44
N VAL A 39 30.63 -9.95 -20.33
CA VAL A 39 31.06 -11.19 -21.00
C VAL A 39 30.20 -12.36 -20.54
N ILE A 40 29.93 -12.45 -19.24
CA ILE A 40 29.10 -13.50 -18.64
C ILE A 40 27.65 -13.32 -19.10
N ILE A 41 27.10 -12.11 -19.02
CA ILE A 41 25.71 -11.81 -19.43
C ILE A 41 25.47 -12.19 -20.89
N LYS A 42 26.41 -11.84 -21.80
CA LYS A 42 26.35 -12.26 -23.22
C LYS A 42 26.34 -13.77 -23.36
N LYS A 43 27.17 -14.48 -22.60
CA LYS A 43 27.20 -15.94 -22.62
C LYS A 43 25.89 -16.56 -22.12
N LEU A 44 25.29 -16.00 -21.07
CA LEU A 44 23.99 -16.45 -20.59
C LEU A 44 22.88 -16.20 -21.64
N ASP A 45 22.89 -15.04 -22.31
CA ASP A 45 21.93 -14.74 -23.38
C ASP A 45 22.10 -15.69 -24.58
N GLU A 46 23.35 -16.06 -24.97
CA GLU A 46 23.63 -17.06 -26.00
C GLU A 46 23.02 -18.43 -25.64
N LEU A 47 23.15 -18.87 -24.38
CA LEU A 47 22.58 -20.14 -23.92
C LEU A 47 21.04 -20.10 -24.00
N VAL A 48 20.42 -19.00 -23.54
CA VAL A 48 18.96 -18.82 -23.63
C VAL A 48 18.48 -18.83 -25.08
N ARG A 49 19.17 -18.10 -25.99
CA ARG A 49 18.81 -18.06 -27.43
C ARG A 49 19.00 -19.39 -28.16
N ALA A 50 19.93 -20.22 -27.70
CA ALA A 50 20.12 -21.55 -28.28
C ALA A 50 18.94 -22.48 -27.97
N GLU A 51 18.26 -22.27 -26.82
CA GLU A 51 17.15 -23.11 -26.36
C GLU A 51 15.78 -22.49 -26.70
N TYR A 52 15.63 -21.15 -26.56
CA TYR A 52 14.35 -20.46 -26.68
C TYR A 52 14.40 -19.36 -27.75
N GLN A 53 13.50 -19.44 -28.74
CA GLN A 53 13.42 -18.48 -29.85
C GLN A 53 12.51 -17.27 -29.55
N ASP A 54 11.69 -17.33 -28.49
CA ASP A 54 10.75 -16.27 -28.12
C ASP A 54 11.48 -15.00 -27.60
N PRO A 55 11.35 -13.84 -28.28
CA PRO A 55 11.95 -12.61 -27.83
C PRO A 55 11.49 -12.15 -26.42
N ALA A 56 10.30 -12.58 -25.98
CA ALA A 56 9.74 -12.21 -24.69
C ALA A 56 10.54 -12.76 -23.49
N VAL A 57 11.39 -13.78 -23.72
CA VAL A 57 12.17 -14.40 -22.65
C VAL A 57 13.68 -14.18 -22.78
N GLN A 58 14.13 -13.46 -23.83
CA GLN A 58 15.56 -13.18 -24.03
C GLN A 58 16.12 -12.23 -22.96
N ILE A 59 17.37 -12.45 -22.56
CA ILE A 59 18.03 -11.60 -21.55
C ILE A 59 18.39 -10.25 -22.14
N ILE A 60 18.93 -10.21 -23.37
CA ILE A 60 19.29 -8.97 -24.07
C ILE A 60 18.24 -8.70 -25.16
N ASP A 61 17.54 -7.58 -25.08
CA ASP A 61 16.52 -7.22 -26.07
C ASP A 61 17.11 -6.61 -27.36
N LYS A 62 16.24 -6.33 -28.33
CA LYS A 62 16.62 -5.73 -29.64
C LYS A 62 17.22 -4.32 -29.47
N GLN A 63 16.91 -3.60 -28.38
CA GLN A 63 17.45 -2.30 -28.02
C GLN A 63 18.77 -2.39 -27.24
N LYS A 64 19.36 -3.59 -27.15
CA LYS A 64 20.59 -3.88 -26.39
C LYS A 64 20.46 -3.53 -24.90
N ARG A 65 19.30 -3.79 -24.31
CA ARG A 65 19.09 -3.66 -22.85
C ARG A 65 19.09 -5.04 -22.23
N VAL A 66 19.75 -5.17 -21.09
CA VAL A 66 19.78 -6.37 -20.27
C VAL A 66 18.58 -6.36 -19.35
N HIS A 67 17.72 -7.37 -19.43
CA HIS A 67 16.59 -7.58 -18.56
C HIS A 67 17.01 -8.39 -17.33
N MET A 68 17.14 -7.74 -16.17
CA MET A 68 17.64 -8.37 -14.96
C MET A 68 16.74 -9.52 -14.49
N ALA A 69 15.43 -9.30 -14.47
CA ALA A 69 14.47 -10.34 -14.08
C ALA A 69 14.51 -11.57 -15.01
N HIS A 70 14.72 -11.38 -16.33
CA HIS A 70 14.81 -12.51 -17.27
C HIS A 70 16.01 -13.39 -16.95
N MET A 71 17.15 -12.78 -16.66
CA MET A 71 18.36 -13.51 -16.26
C MET A 71 18.12 -14.29 -14.97
N ASP A 72 17.51 -13.63 -13.97
CA ASP A 72 17.23 -14.26 -12.69
C ASP A 72 16.26 -15.45 -12.83
N ILE A 73 15.19 -15.31 -13.63
CA ILE A 73 14.19 -16.37 -13.81
C ILE A 73 14.80 -17.59 -14.55
N HIS A 74 15.60 -17.37 -15.57
CA HIS A 74 16.24 -18.49 -16.29
C HIS A 74 17.15 -19.31 -15.38
N PHE A 75 17.95 -18.65 -14.56
CA PHE A 75 19.03 -19.25 -13.79
C PHE A 75 18.76 -19.43 -12.29
N SER A 76 17.52 -19.20 -11.83
CA SER A 76 17.07 -19.54 -10.47
C SER A 76 16.31 -20.87 -10.46
N ASN A 77 16.23 -21.48 -9.28
CA ASN A 77 15.43 -22.69 -9.05
C ASN A 77 13.99 -22.39 -8.66
N SER A 78 13.71 -21.18 -8.21
CA SER A 78 12.39 -20.76 -7.71
C SER A 78 12.12 -19.32 -8.10
N VAL A 79 10.88 -19.04 -8.46
CA VAL A 79 10.34 -17.71 -8.77
C VAL A 79 9.09 -17.52 -7.94
N ASN A 80 9.07 -16.56 -7.04
CA ASN A 80 7.87 -16.34 -6.25
C ASN A 80 7.34 -14.91 -6.34
N GLY A 81 6.01 -14.82 -6.31
CA GLY A 81 5.30 -13.62 -5.96
C GLY A 81 5.22 -13.43 -4.45
N VAL A 82 4.67 -12.29 -4.00
CA VAL A 82 4.68 -11.87 -2.58
C VAL A 82 3.28 -11.64 -2.00
N ALA A 83 2.24 -12.06 -2.74
CA ALA A 83 0.85 -12.23 -2.34
C ALA A 83 0.19 -13.20 -3.31
N ALA A 84 -0.91 -13.84 -2.93
CA ALA A 84 -1.59 -14.83 -3.76
C ALA A 84 -2.02 -14.23 -5.11
N LEU A 85 -2.76 -13.11 -5.09
CA LEU A 85 -3.17 -12.39 -6.29
C LEU A 85 -1.98 -11.97 -7.16
N HIS A 86 -0.90 -11.46 -6.56
CA HIS A 86 0.31 -11.07 -7.26
C HIS A 86 0.90 -12.24 -8.05
N THR A 87 1.00 -13.40 -7.41
CA THR A 87 1.54 -14.61 -8.03
C THR A 87 0.70 -15.04 -9.23
N GLU A 88 -0.62 -14.97 -9.13
CA GLU A 88 -1.52 -15.29 -10.26
C GLU A 88 -1.39 -14.27 -11.41
N ILE A 89 -1.23 -12.99 -11.12
CA ILE A 89 -0.98 -11.95 -12.15
C ILE A 89 0.36 -12.21 -12.85
N LEU A 90 1.42 -12.58 -12.09
CA LEU A 90 2.70 -12.94 -12.70
C LEU A 90 2.57 -14.13 -13.67
N LYS A 91 1.88 -15.19 -13.26
CA LYS A 91 1.67 -16.39 -14.09
C LYS A 91 0.82 -16.12 -15.34
N ASN A 92 -0.24 -15.32 -15.21
CA ASN A 92 -1.24 -15.17 -16.25
C ASN A 92 -1.04 -13.94 -17.15
N SER A 93 -0.22 -12.97 -16.71
CA SER A 93 0.01 -11.71 -17.43
C SER A 93 1.50 -11.40 -17.55
N GLU A 94 2.12 -10.81 -16.54
CA GLU A 94 3.43 -10.15 -16.64
C GLU A 94 4.59 -11.09 -16.99
N LEU A 95 4.60 -12.32 -16.46
CA LEU A 95 5.62 -13.33 -16.68
C LEU A 95 5.05 -14.59 -17.34
N LYS A 96 3.94 -14.47 -18.06
CA LYS A 96 3.23 -15.57 -18.71
C LYS A 96 4.14 -16.42 -19.61
N ALA A 97 5.03 -15.79 -20.38
CA ALA A 97 5.97 -16.49 -21.24
C ALA A 97 6.94 -17.37 -20.41
N PHE A 98 7.41 -16.88 -19.29
CA PHE A 98 8.26 -17.64 -18.37
C PHE A 98 7.50 -18.75 -17.65
N TYR A 99 6.25 -18.49 -17.25
CA TYR A 99 5.42 -19.51 -16.63
C TYR A 99 5.14 -20.68 -17.57
N ALA A 100 4.99 -20.39 -18.86
CA ALA A 100 4.84 -21.46 -19.88
C ALA A 100 6.12 -22.31 -20.04
N LEU A 101 7.31 -21.75 -19.79
CA LEU A 101 8.58 -22.47 -19.85
C LEU A 101 8.90 -23.25 -18.56
N TYR A 102 8.60 -22.64 -17.41
CA TYR A 102 9.03 -23.12 -16.08
C TYR A 102 7.91 -23.11 -15.07
N PRO A 103 6.76 -23.79 -15.31
CA PRO A 103 5.61 -23.71 -14.41
C PRO A 103 5.94 -24.18 -12.99
N GLU A 104 6.88 -25.12 -12.84
CA GLU A 104 7.32 -25.70 -11.56
C GLU A 104 8.13 -24.72 -10.69
N LYS A 105 8.73 -23.67 -11.29
CA LYS A 105 9.48 -22.65 -10.53
C LYS A 105 8.54 -21.68 -9.79
N PHE A 106 7.32 -21.47 -10.30
CA PHE A 106 6.43 -20.41 -9.82
C PHE A 106 5.66 -20.81 -8.57
N ASN A 107 5.82 -20.05 -7.51
CA ASN A 107 5.13 -20.25 -6.25
C ASN A 107 4.81 -18.93 -5.55
N ASN A 108 4.00 -18.99 -4.48
CA ASN A 108 3.66 -17.82 -3.69
C ASN A 108 4.33 -17.86 -2.31
N LYS A 109 4.90 -16.73 -1.91
CA LYS A 109 5.35 -16.47 -0.54
C LYS A 109 4.79 -15.14 -0.07
N THR A 110 3.57 -15.15 0.45
CA THR A 110 2.95 -13.92 0.97
C THR A 110 3.88 -13.26 1.98
N ASN A 111 4.14 -11.97 1.77
CA ASN A 111 4.99 -11.18 2.65
C ASN A 111 4.54 -11.29 4.12
N GLY A 112 5.48 -11.08 5.01
CA GLY A 112 5.26 -10.96 6.43
C GLY A 112 5.98 -9.76 7.02
N ILE A 113 5.62 -9.44 8.25
CA ILE A 113 6.19 -8.36 9.05
C ILE A 113 6.74 -8.92 10.37
N THR A 114 7.81 -8.34 10.88
CA THR A 114 8.34 -8.74 12.18
C THR A 114 7.51 -8.16 13.32
N PHE A 115 6.89 -9.03 14.10
CA PHE A 115 6.06 -8.64 15.26
C PHE A 115 6.92 -8.05 16.36
N ARG A 116 8.19 -8.46 16.48
CA ARG A 116 9.17 -7.89 17.42
C ARG A 116 9.28 -6.37 17.28
N ARG A 117 9.27 -5.85 16.03
CA ARG A 117 9.27 -4.40 15.80
C ARG A 117 7.85 -3.82 15.82
N TRP A 118 6.94 -4.38 15.02
CA TRP A 118 5.68 -3.71 14.69
C TRP A 118 4.57 -3.91 15.72
N LEU A 119 4.81 -4.76 16.75
CA LEU A 119 3.96 -4.91 17.92
C LEU A 119 4.76 -4.67 19.20
N GLU A 120 5.72 -5.56 19.52
CA GLU A 120 6.43 -5.58 20.78
C GLU A 120 7.22 -4.29 21.08
N PHE A 121 7.86 -3.73 20.07
CA PHE A 121 8.62 -2.48 20.22
C PHE A 121 7.77 -1.23 20.00
N SER A 122 6.96 -1.20 18.93
CA SER A 122 6.23 0.02 18.53
C SER A 122 4.97 0.27 19.33
N ASN A 123 4.33 -0.78 19.88
CA ASN A 123 3.05 -0.70 20.61
C ASN A 123 3.07 -1.54 21.87
N GLN A 124 4.00 -1.21 22.77
CA GLN A 124 4.19 -1.93 24.03
C GLN A 124 2.90 -2.05 24.87
N PRO A 125 2.02 -1.01 24.97
CA PRO A 125 0.77 -1.15 25.69
C PRO A 125 -0.15 -2.23 25.10
N LEU A 126 -0.25 -2.32 23.77
CA LEU A 126 -1.04 -3.36 23.11
C LEU A 126 -0.41 -4.75 23.31
N ALA A 127 0.90 -4.87 23.15
CA ALA A 127 1.63 -6.13 23.36
C ALA A 127 1.43 -6.66 24.78
N ALA A 128 1.57 -5.79 25.78
CA ALA A 128 1.36 -6.14 27.19
C ALA A 128 -0.07 -6.61 27.44
N TYR A 129 -1.06 -5.93 26.85
CA TYR A 129 -2.46 -6.30 27.03
C TYR A 129 -2.81 -7.61 26.31
N ILE A 130 -2.29 -7.86 25.11
CA ILE A 130 -2.43 -9.16 24.43
C ILE A 130 -1.86 -10.27 25.32
N LYS A 131 -0.67 -10.07 25.89
CA LYS A 131 -0.04 -11.04 26.79
C LYS A 131 -0.86 -11.29 28.05
N GLU A 132 -1.51 -10.28 28.60
CA GLU A 132 -2.45 -10.42 29.72
C GLU A 132 -3.64 -11.32 29.37
N LEU A 133 -4.21 -11.13 28.18
CA LEU A 133 -5.41 -11.86 27.73
C LEU A 133 -5.15 -13.31 27.34
N ILE A 134 -4.06 -13.58 26.60
CA ILE A 134 -3.84 -14.89 25.93
C ILE A 134 -2.48 -15.54 26.23
N GLY A 135 -1.66 -14.93 27.09
CA GLY A 135 -0.28 -15.40 27.36
C GLY A 135 0.70 -14.97 26.27
N ASP A 136 1.91 -15.52 26.33
CA ASP A 136 3.03 -15.10 25.46
C ASP A 136 3.37 -16.10 24.34
N GLU A 137 2.58 -17.16 24.17
CA GLU A 137 2.79 -18.16 23.10
C GLU A 137 2.83 -17.56 21.71
N TYR A 138 2.10 -16.44 21.46
CA TYR A 138 2.08 -15.76 20.17
C TYR A 138 3.44 -15.18 19.76
N LEU A 139 4.36 -14.99 20.70
CA LEU A 139 5.74 -14.55 20.40
C LEU A 139 6.52 -15.60 19.61
N HIS A 140 6.17 -16.86 19.76
CA HIS A 140 6.81 -18.02 19.11
C HIS A 140 5.94 -18.57 17.96
N ASP A 141 4.63 -18.48 18.12
CA ASP A 141 3.65 -18.90 17.12
C ASP A 141 2.56 -17.83 16.99
N ALA A 142 2.73 -16.93 16.01
CA ALA A 142 1.83 -15.81 15.80
C ALA A 142 0.38 -16.21 15.52
N THR A 143 0.10 -17.48 15.13
CA THR A 143 -1.27 -17.99 14.96
C THR A 143 -2.05 -18.01 16.27
N LYS A 144 -1.36 -18.03 17.41
CA LYS A 144 -1.98 -17.96 18.75
C LYS A 144 -2.70 -16.65 19.04
N LEU A 145 -2.47 -15.58 18.23
CA LEU A 145 -3.29 -14.36 18.29
C LEU A 145 -4.79 -14.67 18.08
N GLU A 146 -5.14 -15.74 17.40
CA GLU A 146 -6.55 -16.14 17.22
C GLU A 146 -7.28 -16.42 18.54
N LYS A 147 -6.57 -16.70 19.63
CA LYS A 147 -7.16 -16.80 20.97
C LYS A 147 -7.89 -15.51 21.39
N LEU A 148 -7.53 -14.35 20.82
CA LEU A 148 -8.21 -13.07 21.07
C LEU A 148 -9.68 -13.09 20.63
N LEU A 149 -10.07 -13.95 19.69
CA LEU A 149 -11.47 -14.07 19.26
C LEU A 149 -12.43 -14.44 20.40
N ALA A 150 -11.94 -15.10 21.47
CA ALA A 150 -12.73 -15.38 22.66
C ALA A 150 -13.18 -14.11 23.42
N PHE A 151 -12.53 -12.97 23.14
CA PHE A 151 -12.80 -11.68 23.78
C PHE A 151 -13.48 -10.68 22.83
N LYS A 152 -13.92 -11.15 21.67
CA LYS A 152 -14.46 -10.29 20.61
C LYS A 152 -15.62 -9.43 21.09
N ASP A 153 -16.51 -9.98 21.92
CA ASP A 153 -17.72 -9.31 22.41
C ASP A 153 -17.53 -8.73 23.84
N ASP A 154 -16.31 -8.77 24.40
CA ASP A 154 -16.04 -8.29 25.77
C ASP A 154 -15.86 -6.77 25.81
N LYS A 155 -16.85 -6.06 26.38
CA LYS A 155 -16.84 -4.61 26.51
C LYS A 155 -15.67 -4.06 27.31
N LYS A 156 -15.11 -4.82 28.25
CA LYS A 156 -13.93 -4.38 29.02
C LYS A 156 -12.69 -4.40 28.11
N VAL A 157 -12.60 -5.40 27.25
CA VAL A 157 -11.54 -5.48 26.22
C VAL A 157 -11.66 -4.33 25.25
N HIS A 158 -12.88 -4.01 24.78
CA HIS A 158 -13.13 -2.86 23.90
C HIS A 158 -12.68 -1.55 24.54
N GLN A 159 -13.06 -1.30 25.80
CA GLN A 159 -12.67 -0.10 26.54
C GLN A 159 -11.15 0.01 26.70
N GLN A 160 -10.48 -1.10 27.00
CA GLN A 160 -9.03 -1.09 27.17
C GLN A 160 -8.30 -0.88 25.82
N LEU A 161 -8.78 -1.47 24.73
CA LEU A 161 -8.23 -1.22 23.38
C LEU A 161 -8.40 0.25 22.95
N ALA A 162 -9.58 0.83 23.19
CA ALA A 162 -9.84 2.24 22.93
C ALA A 162 -8.91 3.14 23.75
N LYS A 163 -8.66 2.81 25.02
CA LYS A 163 -7.70 3.54 25.88
C LYS A 163 -6.28 3.44 25.32
N ILE A 164 -5.81 2.24 24.96
CA ILE A 164 -4.49 2.03 24.36
C ILE A 164 -4.35 2.84 23.08
N LYS A 165 -5.37 2.83 22.21
CA LYS A 165 -5.40 3.64 20.98
C LYS A 165 -5.26 5.12 21.28
N PHE A 166 -5.99 5.62 22.29
CA PHE A 166 -5.91 7.02 22.70
C PHE A 166 -4.52 7.40 23.24
N GLU A 167 -3.91 6.55 24.06
CA GLU A 167 -2.53 6.74 24.55
C GLU A 167 -1.52 6.79 23.39
N ASN A 168 -1.68 5.95 22.38
CA ASN A 168 -0.85 6.00 21.17
C ASN A 168 -1.07 7.30 20.36
N LYS A 169 -2.31 7.82 20.30
CA LYS A 169 -2.60 9.14 19.69
C LYS A 169 -1.93 10.28 20.43
N LEU A 170 -1.92 10.25 21.77
CA LEU A 170 -1.20 11.24 22.60
C LEU A 170 0.32 11.17 22.35
N ALA A 171 0.89 9.97 22.27
CA ALA A 171 2.31 9.79 21.98
C ALA A 171 2.67 10.28 20.57
N LEU A 172 1.81 10.02 19.58
CA LEU A 172 1.98 10.55 18.20
C LEU A 172 1.90 12.09 18.19
N LYS A 173 0.91 12.67 18.90
CA LYS A 173 0.75 14.13 19.03
C LYS A 173 2.02 14.78 19.58
N ALA A 174 2.55 14.25 20.68
CA ALA A 174 3.77 14.76 21.28
C ALA A 174 4.95 14.70 20.31
N TYR A 175 5.13 13.54 19.65
CA TYR A 175 6.19 13.33 18.70
C TYR A 175 6.10 14.27 17.47
N LEU A 176 4.91 14.42 16.89
CA LEU A 176 4.72 15.27 15.72
C LEU A 176 4.86 16.77 16.08
N LYS A 177 4.40 17.19 17.26
CA LYS A 177 4.57 18.56 17.72
C LYS A 177 6.03 18.93 17.90
N GLU A 178 6.80 18.06 18.58
CA GLU A 178 8.22 18.27 18.86
C GLU A 178 9.08 18.22 17.59
N ASN A 179 8.85 17.24 16.71
CA ASN A 179 9.75 16.94 15.62
C ASN A 179 9.33 17.52 14.27
N LYS A 180 8.05 17.91 14.12
CA LYS A 180 7.45 18.35 12.83
C LYS A 180 6.64 19.64 12.96
N GLY A 181 6.44 20.16 14.14
CA GLY A 181 5.60 21.35 14.36
C GLY A 181 4.10 21.12 14.09
N ILE A 182 3.66 19.86 13.99
CA ILE A 182 2.27 19.49 13.74
C ILE A 182 1.56 19.28 15.09
N ASP A 183 0.51 20.07 15.36
CA ASP A 183 -0.34 19.92 16.53
C ASP A 183 -1.57 19.09 16.15
N LEU A 184 -1.55 17.81 16.47
CA LEU A 184 -2.58 16.85 16.15
C LEU A 184 -3.68 16.87 17.20
N ASP A 185 -4.95 16.71 16.78
CA ASP A 185 -6.07 16.51 17.70
C ASP A 185 -6.22 15.00 17.99
N GLU A 186 -5.90 14.59 19.19
CA GLU A 186 -5.96 13.20 19.65
C GLU A 186 -7.37 12.60 19.66
N ASN A 187 -8.41 13.46 19.70
CA ASN A 187 -9.81 13.02 19.66
C ASN A 187 -10.33 12.82 18.23
N SER A 188 -9.55 13.20 17.22
CA SER A 188 -9.94 13.01 15.83
C SER A 188 -9.85 11.55 15.39
N ILE A 189 -10.59 11.20 14.33
CA ILE A 189 -10.35 9.97 13.57
C ILE A 189 -9.06 10.17 12.78
N ILE A 190 -8.05 9.33 13.05
CA ILE A 190 -6.77 9.38 12.33
C ILE A 190 -6.83 8.45 11.13
N ASP A 191 -6.88 9.04 9.96
CA ASP A 191 -6.91 8.42 8.65
C ASP A 191 -5.54 8.57 7.99
N THR A 192 -4.89 7.46 7.63
CA THR A 192 -3.48 7.48 7.29
C THR A 192 -3.17 6.78 5.97
N GLN A 193 -2.51 7.50 5.07
CA GLN A 193 -1.93 6.96 3.85
C GLN A 193 -0.42 7.20 3.80
N ILE A 194 0.36 6.21 4.26
CA ILE A 194 1.83 6.28 4.34
C ILE A 194 2.48 5.25 3.41
N LYS A 195 2.91 5.72 2.25
CA LYS A 195 3.56 4.91 1.21
C LYS A 195 4.29 5.81 0.23
N ARG A 196 5.22 5.26 -0.58
CA ARG A 196 5.84 6.03 -1.67
C ARG A 196 4.77 6.70 -2.51
N PHE A 197 5.00 7.95 -2.91
CA PHE A 197 4.11 8.64 -3.83
C PHE A 197 4.28 8.06 -5.24
N HIS A 198 3.18 7.54 -5.75
CA HIS A 198 3.07 7.02 -7.10
C HIS A 198 1.59 7.02 -7.52
N GLU A 199 1.30 7.33 -8.77
CA GLU A 199 -0.08 7.43 -9.26
C GLU A 199 -0.90 6.17 -9.01
N TYR A 200 -0.30 4.94 -9.13
CA TYR A 200 -1.04 3.70 -8.88
C TYR A 200 -1.47 3.51 -7.42
N LYS A 201 -0.78 4.15 -6.47
CA LYS A 201 -1.16 4.15 -5.05
C LYS A 201 -2.29 5.12 -4.73
N ARG A 202 -2.65 5.92 -5.70
CA ARG A 202 -3.79 6.81 -5.77
C ARG A 202 -3.92 7.82 -4.60
N GLN A 203 -2.77 8.37 -4.13
CA GLN A 203 -2.81 9.50 -3.18
C GLN A 203 -3.59 10.69 -3.74
N GLN A 204 -3.60 10.88 -5.06
CA GLN A 204 -4.44 11.86 -5.74
C GLN A 204 -5.94 11.59 -5.51
N MET A 205 -6.39 10.34 -5.44
CA MET A 205 -7.79 10.00 -5.14
C MET A 205 -8.17 10.40 -3.70
N ASN A 206 -7.29 10.14 -2.74
CA ASN A 206 -7.49 10.60 -1.36
C ASN A 206 -7.44 12.13 -1.26
N ALA A 207 -6.58 12.82 -2.03
CA ALA A 207 -6.57 14.28 -2.12
C ALA A 207 -7.88 14.83 -2.73
N LEU A 208 -8.46 14.17 -3.74
CA LEU A 208 -9.77 14.52 -4.28
C LEU A 208 -10.89 14.30 -3.24
N TYR A 209 -10.81 13.24 -2.43
CA TYR A 209 -11.73 13.06 -1.31
C TYR A 209 -11.61 14.18 -0.27
N VAL A 210 -10.39 14.60 0.05
CA VAL A 210 -10.16 15.75 0.95
C VAL A 210 -10.83 17.01 0.41
N ILE A 211 -10.72 17.26 -0.91
CA ILE A 211 -11.44 18.36 -1.58
C ILE A 211 -12.96 18.18 -1.45
N HIS A 212 -13.48 16.99 -1.75
CA HIS A 212 -14.89 16.67 -1.62
C HIS A 212 -15.41 16.97 -0.21
N LYS A 213 -14.72 16.49 0.82
CA LYS A 213 -15.07 16.72 2.23
C LYS A 213 -14.98 18.19 2.64
N TYR A 214 -13.94 18.91 2.18
CA TYR A 214 -13.83 20.35 2.37
C TYR A 214 -15.08 21.08 1.83
N LEU A 215 -15.47 20.77 0.61
CA LEU A 215 -16.63 21.39 -0.04
C LEU A 215 -17.97 21.01 0.63
N GLU A 216 -18.09 19.79 1.15
CA GLU A 216 -19.25 19.37 1.95
C GLU A 216 -19.36 20.17 3.26
N ILE A 217 -18.24 20.34 3.97
CA ILE A 217 -18.20 21.14 5.22
C ILE A 217 -18.59 22.59 4.92
N LYS A 218 -18.04 23.17 3.86
CA LYS A 218 -18.41 24.54 3.41
C LYS A 218 -19.89 24.66 3.01
N ALA A 219 -20.51 23.57 2.60
CA ALA A 219 -21.95 23.48 2.30
C ALA A 219 -22.82 23.14 3.54
N GLY A 220 -22.23 23.04 4.74
CA GLY A 220 -22.92 22.75 5.98
C GLY A 220 -23.13 21.28 6.31
N LYS A 221 -22.56 20.35 5.54
CA LYS A 221 -22.54 18.90 5.86
C LYS A 221 -21.36 18.60 6.79
N LEU A 222 -21.58 18.70 8.08
CA LEU A 222 -20.54 18.57 9.09
C LEU A 222 -20.37 17.10 9.53
N PRO A 223 -19.13 16.58 9.59
CA PRO A 223 -18.86 15.28 10.19
C PRO A 223 -19.14 15.32 11.71
N LYS A 224 -19.58 14.21 12.26
CA LYS A 224 -19.85 14.08 13.71
C LYS A 224 -18.59 14.23 14.57
N ARG A 225 -17.47 13.73 14.03
CA ARG A 225 -16.16 13.77 14.67
C ARG A 225 -15.15 14.38 13.71
N LYS A 226 -14.18 15.08 14.26
CA LYS A 226 -13.07 15.64 13.47
C LYS A 226 -12.29 14.52 12.77
N ILE A 227 -11.94 14.73 11.53
CA ILE A 227 -11.13 13.83 10.71
C ILE A 227 -9.74 14.46 10.54
N THR A 228 -8.70 13.68 10.80
CA THR A 228 -7.32 14.08 10.52
C THR A 228 -6.72 13.14 9.50
N VAL A 229 -6.53 13.64 8.28
CA VAL A 229 -5.93 12.87 7.18
C VAL A 229 -4.41 13.09 7.18
N ILE A 230 -3.67 12.01 7.31
CA ILE A 230 -2.21 12.03 7.36
C ILE A 230 -1.62 11.34 6.14
N PHE A 231 -0.90 12.11 5.33
CA PHE A 231 -0.08 11.60 4.26
C PHE A 231 1.37 11.50 4.70
N GLY A 232 2.09 10.50 4.20
CA GLY A 232 3.52 10.36 4.42
C GLY A 232 4.16 9.49 3.34
N GLY A 233 5.32 9.92 2.87
CA GLY A 233 6.04 9.18 1.82
C GLY A 233 7.05 10.05 1.10
N LYS A 234 7.70 9.45 0.10
CA LYS A 234 8.69 10.11 -0.77
C LYS A 234 8.34 9.82 -2.22
N ALA A 235 8.54 10.79 -3.10
CA ALA A 235 8.49 10.61 -4.56
C ALA A 235 9.90 10.37 -5.09
N ALA A 236 10.02 9.58 -6.16
CA ALA A 236 11.28 9.51 -6.90
C ALA A 236 11.60 10.89 -7.51
N PRO A 237 12.87 11.34 -7.50
CA PRO A 237 13.24 12.69 -7.97
C PRO A 237 12.84 12.98 -9.42
N ALA A 238 12.83 11.97 -10.28
CA ALA A 238 12.42 12.11 -11.69
C ALA A 238 10.90 12.01 -11.92
N TYR A 239 10.12 11.62 -10.91
CA TYR A 239 8.68 11.39 -11.07
C TYR A 239 7.88 12.66 -10.81
N ILE A 240 7.72 13.48 -11.84
CA ILE A 240 7.16 14.83 -11.75
C ILE A 240 5.70 14.82 -11.25
N ILE A 241 4.85 13.93 -11.76
CA ILE A 241 3.43 13.84 -11.35
C ILE A 241 3.29 13.48 -9.87
N ALA A 242 4.12 12.57 -9.36
CA ALA A 242 4.12 12.26 -7.93
C ALA A 242 4.49 13.48 -7.07
N GLN A 243 5.42 14.33 -7.54
CA GLN A 243 5.73 15.60 -6.88
C GLN A 243 4.58 16.60 -6.96
N ASP A 244 3.81 16.59 -8.05
CA ASP A 244 2.64 17.47 -8.20
C ASP A 244 1.49 17.02 -7.29
N ILE A 245 1.33 15.72 -7.06
CA ILE A 245 0.40 15.18 -6.05
C ILE A 245 0.80 15.67 -4.65
N ILE A 246 2.09 15.57 -4.29
CA ILE A 246 2.61 16.12 -3.03
C ILE A 246 2.30 17.62 -2.94
N HIS A 247 2.51 18.36 -4.01
CA HIS A 247 2.27 19.80 -4.06
C HIS A 247 0.79 20.13 -3.82
N LEU A 248 -0.14 19.43 -4.46
CA LEU A 248 -1.57 19.58 -4.21
C LEU A 248 -1.91 19.33 -2.73
N ILE A 249 -1.39 18.23 -2.14
CA ILE A 249 -1.65 17.90 -0.73
C ILE A 249 -1.14 19.00 0.20
N LEU A 250 0.01 19.60 -0.09
CA LEU A 250 0.54 20.74 0.70
C LEU A 250 -0.35 21.98 0.57
N CYS A 251 -0.84 22.30 -0.63
CA CYS A 251 -1.79 23.41 -0.83
C CYS A 251 -3.10 23.15 -0.07
N LEU A 252 -3.62 21.93 -0.10
CA LEU A 252 -4.83 21.55 0.65
C LEU A 252 -4.60 21.59 2.17
N SER A 253 -3.44 21.14 2.63
CA SER A 253 -3.06 21.25 4.05
C SER A 253 -3.07 22.71 4.52
N GLU A 254 -2.44 23.59 3.77
CA GLU A 254 -2.41 25.04 4.07
C GLU A 254 -3.81 25.66 4.03
N LEU A 255 -4.61 25.37 3.00
CA LEU A 255 -5.97 25.87 2.85
C LEU A 255 -6.86 25.45 4.02
N ILE A 256 -6.89 24.14 4.31
CA ILE A 256 -7.85 23.52 5.23
C ILE A 256 -7.50 23.86 6.68
N ASN A 257 -6.22 23.74 7.05
CA ASN A 257 -5.79 23.94 8.43
C ASN A 257 -5.89 25.43 8.86
N ASN A 258 -5.91 26.35 7.91
CA ASN A 258 -6.10 27.77 8.18
C ASN A 258 -7.53 28.29 7.92
N ASP A 259 -8.46 27.44 7.48
CA ASP A 259 -9.88 27.83 7.34
C ASP A 259 -10.63 27.59 8.66
N PRO A 260 -11.04 28.65 9.41
CA PRO A 260 -11.67 28.50 10.73
C PRO A 260 -13.07 27.87 10.69
N GLU A 261 -13.69 27.79 9.51
CA GLU A 261 -14.97 27.09 9.34
C GLU A 261 -14.77 25.59 9.17
N VAL A 262 -13.61 25.17 8.66
CA VAL A 262 -13.33 23.78 8.29
C VAL A 262 -12.39 23.08 9.27
N ASN A 263 -11.37 23.76 9.80
CA ASN A 263 -10.32 23.13 10.62
C ASN A 263 -10.82 22.52 11.94
N LYS A 264 -12.03 22.84 12.33
CA LYS A 264 -12.73 22.20 13.47
C LYS A 264 -13.17 20.77 13.16
N TYR A 265 -13.32 20.44 11.88
CA TYR A 265 -13.91 19.19 11.38
C TYR A 265 -12.95 18.37 10.53
N LEU A 266 -12.00 19.01 9.86
CA LEU A 266 -11.04 18.37 8.97
C LEU A 266 -9.68 19.04 9.12
N ASN A 267 -8.65 18.20 9.32
CA ASN A 267 -7.25 18.60 9.17
C ASN A 267 -6.54 17.69 8.18
N VAL A 268 -5.54 18.23 7.52
CA VAL A 268 -4.72 17.48 6.55
C VAL A 268 -3.25 17.77 6.82
N HIS A 269 -2.45 16.71 6.93
CA HIS A 269 -1.01 16.84 7.16
C HIS A 269 -0.22 15.95 6.22
N LEU A 270 0.85 16.49 5.65
CA LEU A 270 1.91 15.72 5.02
C LEU A 270 3.10 15.66 5.97
N VAL A 271 3.40 14.48 6.48
CA VAL A 271 4.54 14.28 7.39
C VAL A 271 5.83 14.24 6.58
N GLU A 272 6.62 15.31 6.70
CA GLU A 272 7.90 15.45 6.02
C GLU A 272 8.90 14.39 6.47
N ASN A 273 9.74 13.93 5.52
CA ASN A 273 10.77 12.92 5.74
C ASN A 273 10.26 11.66 6.45
N TYR A 274 9.12 11.14 5.98
CA TYR A 274 8.58 9.88 6.47
C TYR A 274 9.63 8.77 6.41
N ASN A 275 9.80 8.06 7.53
CA ASN A 275 10.77 7.00 7.74
C ASN A 275 10.27 5.99 8.79
N VAL A 276 11.07 4.98 9.12
CA VAL A 276 10.69 3.91 10.07
C VAL A 276 10.35 4.47 11.45
N SER A 277 11.10 5.47 11.96
CA SER A 277 10.85 6.06 13.29
C SER A 277 9.50 6.77 13.36
N VAL A 278 9.10 7.45 12.27
CA VAL A 278 7.74 8.04 12.15
C VAL A 278 6.70 6.94 12.09
N ALA A 279 6.96 5.87 11.32
CA ALA A 279 6.03 4.75 11.18
C ALA A 279 5.74 4.05 12.52
N GLU A 280 6.75 3.88 13.37
CA GLU A 280 6.65 3.27 14.70
C GLU A 280 5.73 4.04 15.65
N LYS A 281 5.52 5.33 15.41
CA LYS A 281 4.58 6.15 16.18
C LYS A 281 3.21 6.28 15.50
N LEU A 282 3.21 6.37 14.17
CA LEU A 282 2.00 6.63 13.40
C LEU A 282 1.10 5.39 13.30
N ILE A 283 1.69 4.21 13.06
CA ILE A 283 0.92 2.97 12.87
C ILE A 283 0.08 2.61 14.10
N PRO A 284 0.61 2.61 15.35
CA PRO A 284 -0.20 2.33 16.54
C PRO A 284 -1.35 3.32 16.76
N ALA A 285 -1.17 4.58 16.35
CA ALA A 285 -2.13 5.66 16.58
C ALA A 285 -3.25 5.74 15.52
N THR A 286 -3.09 5.08 14.39
CA THR A 286 -4.02 5.16 13.25
C THR A 286 -5.31 4.39 13.52
N ASP A 287 -6.45 4.96 13.09
CA ASP A 287 -7.77 4.31 13.11
C ASP A 287 -8.08 3.68 11.74
N ILE A 288 -7.85 4.42 10.64
CA ILE A 288 -8.17 4.01 9.28
C ILE A 288 -6.88 3.90 8.46
N SER A 289 -6.66 2.73 7.88
CA SER A 289 -5.52 2.41 7.03
C SER A 289 -5.91 2.48 5.55
N GLU A 290 -5.38 3.47 4.83
CA GLU A 290 -5.65 3.70 3.41
C GLU A 290 -4.79 2.79 2.51
N GLN A 291 -5.45 1.83 1.87
CA GLN A 291 -4.82 0.81 1.02
C GLN A 291 -5.51 0.77 -0.36
N ILE A 292 -5.53 1.92 -1.03
CA ILE A 292 -6.40 2.26 -2.17
C ILE A 292 -5.69 2.20 -3.53
N SER A 293 -4.66 1.37 -3.69
CA SER A 293 -4.02 1.16 -4.98
C SER A 293 -5.02 0.73 -6.06
N LEU A 294 -4.70 0.99 -7.32
CA LEU A 294 -5.51 0.44 -8.41
C LEU A 294 -5.37 -1.09 -8.39
N ALA A 295 -6.48 -1.81 -8.42
CA ALA A 295 -6.48 -3.27 -8.45
C ALA A 295 -5.58 -3.79 -9.58
N SER A 296 -4.84 -4.85 -9.34
CA SER A 296 -3.80 -5.42 -10.20
C SER A 296 -2.45 -4.66 -10.24
N LYS A 297 -2.19 -3.67 -9.37
CA LYS A 297 -0.94 -2.89 -9.44
C LYS A 297 -0.06 -2.99 -8.18
N GLU A 298 -0.61 -3.17 -6.99
CA GLU A 298 0.17 -3.43 -5.79
C GLU A 298 0.52 -4.91 -5.68
N ALA A 299 1.81 -5.24 -5.64
CA ALA A 299 2.24 -6.63 -5.52
C ALA A 299 1.79 -7.27 -4.20
N SER A 300 1.93 -6.57 -3.09
CA SER A 300 1.51 -7.05 -1.77
C SER A 300 1.15 -5.87 -0.86
N GLY A 301 2.06 -4.94 -0.66
CA GLY A 301 2.06 -4.07 0.50
C GLY A 301 2.49 -4.82 1.78
N THR A 302 3.04 -4.08 2.73
CA THR A 302 3.31 -4.56 4.10
C THR A 302 2.80 -3.58 5.14
N GLY A 303 2.48 -2.36 4.73
CA GLY A 303 1.83 -1.36 5.58
C GLY A 303 0.46 -1.83 6.07
N ASN A 304 -0.35 -2.40 5.17
CA ASN A 304 -1.65 -2.99 5.48
C ASN A 304 -1.58 -4.02 6.62
N MET A 305 -0.61 -4.92 6.61
CA MET A 305 -0.38 -5.92 7.66
C MET A 305 -0.01 -5.27 9.00
N LYS A 306 0.85 -4.23 8.97
CA LYS A 306 1.27 -3.49 10.17
C LYS A 306 0.10 -2.76 10.83
N PHE A 307 -0.74 -2.13 10.03
CA PHE A 307 -1.94 -1.44 10.48
C PHE A 307 -2.96 -2.43 11.06
N MET A 308 -3.22 -3.55 10.38
CA MET A 308 -4.10 -4.63 10.86
C MET A 308 -3.65 -5.14 12.23
N LEU A 309 -2.35 -5.45 12.40
CA LEU A 309 -1.77 -5.92 13.66
C LEU A 309 -1.92 -4.90 14.80
N ASN A 310 -2.00 -3.60 14.48
CA ASN A 310 -2.15 -2.51 15.43
C ASN A 310 -3.59 -2.01 15.57
N GLY A 311 -4.56 -2.76 15.04
CA GLY A 311 -5.99 -2.49 15.20
C GLY A 311 -6.49 -1.28 14.42
N ALA A 312 -5.83 -0.89 13.32
CA ALA A 312 -6.42 0.01 12.34
C ALA A 312 -7.24 -0.78 11.33
N LEU A 313 -8.44 -0.30 11.01
CA LEU A 313 -9.27 -0.95 10.00
C LEU A 313 -8.86 -0.51 8.59
N THR A 314 -8.80 -1.47 7.68
CA THR A 314 -8.40 -1.21 6.30
C THR A 314 -9.56 -0.68 5.48
N LEU A 315 -9.35 0.47 4.81
CA LEU A 315 -10.13 0.93 3.68
C LEU A 315 -9.29 0.73 2.42
N GLY A 316 -9.71 -0.14 1.53
CA GLY A 316 -8.86 -0.52 0.41
C GLY A 316 -9.57 -1.15 -0.77
N THR A 317 -8.79 -1.40 -1.80
CA THR A 317 -9.19 -2.18 -2.97
C THR A 317 -8.81 -3.64 -2.80
N MET A 318 -9.44 -4.53 -3.57
CA MET A 318 -9.08 -5.95 -3.62
C MET A 318 -7.81 -6.12 -4.48
N ASP A 319 -6.67 -5.72 -3.89
CA ASP A 319 -5.36 -5.69 -4.52
C ASP A 319 -4.25 -6.09 -3.53
N GLY A 320 -3.19 -6.71 -4.02
CA GLY A 320 -2.07 -7.17 -3.20
C GLY A 320 -2.54 -8.02 -2.02
N ALA A 321 -1.92 -7.83 -0.86
CA ALA A 321 -2.28 -8.57 0.35
C ALA A 321 -3.60 -8.13 1.01
N ASN A 322 -4.29 -7.10 0.49
CA ASN A 322 -5.63 -6.76 0.97
C ASN A 322 -6.62 -7.91 0.71
N VAL A 323 -6.38 -8.71 -0.34
CA VAL A 323 -7.20 -9.91 -0.64
C VAL A 323 -7.11 -10.89 0.50
N GLU A 324 -5.89 -11.25 0.93
CA GLU A 324 -5.68 -12.17 2.04
C GLU A 324 -6.16 -11.57 3.39
N ILE A 325 -6.04 -10.24 3.57
CA ILE A 325 -6.62 -9.56 4.74
C ILE A 325 -8.14 -9.73 4.75
N ALA A 326 -8.80 -9.52 3.61
CA ALA A 326 -10.26 -9.67 3.50
C ALA A 326 -10.71 -11.12 3.72
N GLU A 327 -9.98 -12.09 3.18
CA GLU A 327 -10.27 -13.52 3.38
C GLU A 327 -10.11 -13.94 4.84
N LEU A 328 -9.08 -13.46 5.53
CA LEU A 328 -8.79 -13.81 6.92
C LEU A 328 -9.70 -13.07 7.90
N ALA A 329 -9.93 -11.78 7.68
CA ALA A 329 -10.74 -10.95 8.56
C ALA A 329 -12.25 -11.13 8.35
N GLY A 330 -12.68 -11.57 7.16
CA GLY A 330 -14.07 -11.54 6.74
C GLY A 330 -14.50 -10.18 6.22
N ALA A 331 -15.40 -10.19 5.25
CA ALA A 331 -15.84 -8.97 4.53
C ALA A 331 -16.46 -7.90 5.45
N GLU A 332 -17.02 -8.31 6.59
CA GLU A 332 -17.62 -7.42 7.57
C GLU A 332 -16.59 -6.65 8.41
N ASN A 333 -15.32 -7.07 8.40
CA ASN A 333 -14.26 -6.49 9.24
C ASN A 333 -13.23 -5.67 8.43
N ILE A 334 -13.51 -5.44 7.15
CA ILE A 334 -12.71 -4.62 6.22
C ILE A 334 -13.66 -3.79 5.35
N TYR A 335 -13.20 -2.65 4.85
CA TYR A 335 -13.97 -1.80 3.94
C TYR A 335 -13.32 -1.84 2.56
N THR A 336 -14.02 -2.43 1.59
CA THR A 336 -13.50 -2.59 0.24
C THR A 336 -14.35 -1.83 -0.77
N PHE A 337 -13.73 -1.36 -1.85
CA PHE A 337 -14.39 -0.64 -2.92
C PHE A 337 -13.67 -0.84 -4.26
N GLY A 338 -14.31 -0.38 -5.32
CA GLY A 338 -13.73 -0.29 -6.66
C GLY A 338 -13.83 -1.59 -7.45
N LYS A 339 -13.24 -1.55 -8.64
CA LYS A 339 -13.24 -2.69 -9.56
C LYS A 339 -12.18 -3.72 -9.16
N ASP A 340 -12.45 -4.98 -9.47
CA ASP A 340 -11.51 -6.07 -9.31
C ASP A 340 -10.37 -6.05 -10.35
N SER A 341 -9.35 -6.87 -10.11
CA SER A 341 -8.16 -6.94 -10.94
C SER A 341 -8.46 -7.40 -12.37
N GLU A 342 -9.38 -8.33 -12.57
CA GLU A 342 -9.76 -8.84 -13.89
C GLU A 342 -10.41 -7.75 -14.74
N SER A 343 -11.35 -7.01 -14.15
CA SER A 343 -12.00 -5.85 -14.79
C SER A 343 -10.99 -4.77 -15.18
N ILE A 344 -10.04 -4.45 -14.30
CA ILE A 344 -9.00 -3.44 -14.59
C ILE A 344 -8.07 -3.91 -15.70
N ILE A 345 -7.60 -5.16 -15.67
CA ILE A 345 -6.75 -5.72 -16.73
C ILE A 345 -7.47 -5.64 -18.09
N LYS A 346 -8.74 -6.04 -18.12
CA LYS A 346 -9.57 -5.96 -19.32
C LYS A 346 -9.71 -4.52 -19.86
N LEU A 347 -9.87 -3.53 -18.98
CA LEU A 347 -9.93 -2.13 -19.38
C LEU A 347 -8.62 -1.65 -20.03
N TYR A 348 -7.46 -2.12 -19.55
CA TYR A 348 -6.18 -1.84 -20.21
C TYR A 348 -6.07 -2.52 -21.58
N GLU A 349 -6.44 -3.80 -21.69
CA GLU A 349 -6.38 -4.57 -22.93
C GLU A 349 -7.27 -4.00 -24.03
N THR A 350 -8.44 -3.49 -23.66
CA THR A 350 -9.43 -2.95 -24.59
C THR A 350 -9.35 -1.43 -24.77
N ALA A 351 -8.46 -0.74 -24.08
CA ALA A 351 -8.46 0.72 -23.97
C ALA A 351 -9.84 1.28 -23.58
N GLY A 352 -10.55 0.55 -22.71
CA GLY A 352 -11.94 0.80 -22.36
C GLY A 352 -12.16 1.90 -21.32
N TYR A 353 -11.11 2.59 -20.85
CA TYR A 353 -11.21 3.68 -19.89
C TYR A 353 -10.86 5.02 -20.53
N VAL A 354 -11.76 6.00 -20.39
CA VAL A 354 -11.55 7.39 -20.83
C VAL A 354 -11.92 8.31 -19.66
N SER A 355 -10.91 8.84 -18.98
CA SER A 355 -11.07 9.66 -17.75
C SER A 355 -12.00 10.86 -17.95
N LYS A 356 -11.91 11.50 -19.13
CA LYS A 356 -12.72 12.66 -19.48
C LYS A 356 -14.21 12.38 -19.46
N GLU A 357 -14.65 11.16 -19.82
CA GLU A 357 -16.07 10.78 -19.78
C GLU A 357 -16.59 10.73 -18.34
N TYR A 358 -15.79 10.21 -17.38
CA TYR A 358 -16.14 10.23 -15.96
C TYR A 358 -16.24 11.66 -15.42
N TYR A 359 -15.30 12.52 -15.80
CA TYR A 359 -15.31 13.92 -15.42
C TYR A 359 -16.51 14.69 -16.00
N GLU A 360 -16.86 14.49 -17.27
CA GLU A 360 -17.95 15.22 -17.93
C GLU A 360 -19.32 14.76 -17.46
N ASN A 361 -19.49 13.49 -17.14
CA ASN A 361 -20.79 12.88 -16.81
C ASN A 361 -21.10 12.86 -15.31
N ASP A 362 -20.12 13.15 -14.43
CA ASP A 362 -20.30 13.14 -12.98
C ASP A 362 -19.98 14.49 -12.35
N LYS A 363 -20.98 15.09 -11.69
CA LYS A 363 -20.88 16.42 -11.10
C LYS A 363 -19.97 16.45 -9.87
N GLU A 364 -19.92 15.39 -9.09
CA GLU A 364 -19.07 15.32 -7.90
C GLU A 364 -17.59 15.13 -8.29
N ILE A 365 -17.32 14.25 -9.25
CA ILE A 365 -15.98 14.11 -9.83
C ILE A 365 -15.52 15.44 -10.42
N LYS A 366 -16.37 16.06 -11.27
CA LYS A 366 -16.06 17.34 -11.88
C LYS A 366 -15.76 18.41 -10.84
N ARG A 367 -16.59 18.54 -9.83
CA ARG A 367 -16.44 19.51 -8.74
C ARG A 367 -15.12 19.33 -7.99
N ALA A 368 -14.75 18.08 -7.67
CA ALA A 368 -13.52 17.77 -6.96
C ALA A 368 -12.28 18.05 -7.83
N VAL A 369 -12.30 17.65 -9.10
CA VAL A 369 -11.18 17.86 -10.04
C VAL A 369 -11.01 19.34 -10.36
N ASP A 370 -12.10 20.08 -10.66
CA ASP A 370 -12.05 21.51 -10.95
C ASP A 370 -11.50 22.34 -9.77
N PHE A 371 -11.72 21.86 -8.53
CA PHE A 371 -11.22 22.56 -7.35
C PHE A 371 -9.69 22.61 -7.26
N ILE A 372 -8.97 21.71 -7.92
CA ILE A 372 -7.50 21.77 -8.03
C ILE A 372 -7.04 23.13 -8.55
N LEU A 373 -7.80 23.71 -9.50
CA LEU A 373 -7.51 25.03 -10.10
C LEU A 373 -8.33 26.17 -9.49
N ASN A 374 -9.01 25.93 -8.36
CA ASN A 374 -9.71 26.99 -7.65
C ASN A 374 -8.72 28.10 -7.22
N PRO A 375 -9.06 29.38 -7.36
CA PRO A 375 -8.19 30.48 -6.94
C PRO A 375 -7.70 30.38 -5.49
N ALA A 376 -8.48 29.77 -4.58
CA ALA A 376 -8.08 29.54 -3.20
C ALA A 376 -6.90 28.57 -3.08
N VAL A 377 -6.83 27.55 -3.94
CA VAL A 377 -5.71 26.58 -4.00
C VAL A 377 -4.54 27.17 -4.76
N VAL A 378 -4.80 27.75 -5.94
CA VAL A 378 -3.76 28.28 -6.85
C VAL A 378 -2.90 29.36 -6.19
N LYS A 379 -3.48 30.23 -5.35
CA LYS A 379 -2.72 31.28 -4.63
C LYS A 379 -1.74 30.72 -3.58
N LEU A 380 -1.91 29.46 -3.15
CA LEU A 380 -1.07 28.80 -2.12
C LEU A 380 0.09 28.02 -2.74
N GLY A 381 0.11 27.86 -4.05
CA GLY A 381 1.11 27.03 -4.69
C GLY A 381 1.50 27.44 -6.10
N ASN A 382 2.21 26.54 -6.77
CA ASN A 382 2.65 26.73 -8.14
C ASN A 382 1.53 26.30 -9.13
N LYS A 383 0.96 27.29 -9.83
CA LYS A 383 -0.13 27.08 -10.79
C LYS A 383 0.22 26.04 -11.87
N THR A 384 1.42 26.08 -12.43
CA THR A 384 1.83 25.16 -13.51
C THR A 384 1.84 23.70 -13.03
N ARG A 385 2.22 23.45 -11.77
CA ARG A 385 2.19 22.10 -11.18
C ARG A 385 0.75 21.62 -11.01
N LEU A 386 -0.13 22.48 -10.52
CA LEU A 386 -1.56 22.17 -10.34
C LEU A 386 -2.25 21.94 -11.70
N GLU A 387 -1.96 22.77 -12.71
CA GLU A 387 -2.46 22.60 -14.09
C GLU A 387 -1.97 21.29 -14.70
N ARG A 388 -0.72 20.89 -14.46
CA ARG A 388 -0.20 19.62 -14.98
C ARG A 388 -0.93 18.44 -14.36
N LEU A 389 -1.12 18.40 -13.03
CA LEU A 389 -1.87 17.33 -12.36
C LEU A 389 -3.34 17.31 -12.80
N TYR A 390 -3.98 18.48 -12.92
CA TYR A 390 -5.34 18.61 -13.45
C TYR A 390 -5.46 18.00 -14.85
N ASN A 391 -4.54 18.36 -15.75
CA ASN A 391 -4.52 17.84 -17.12
C ASN A 391 -4.18 16.34 -17.17
N GLU A 392 -3.34 15.84 -16.27
CA GLU A 392 -3.05 14.41 -16.16
C GLU A 392 -4.31 13.60 -15.81
N LEU A 393 -5.08 14.06 -14.82
CA LEU A 393 -6.35 13.45 -14.42
C LEU A 393 -7.40 13.48 -15.53
N LEU A 394 -7.48 14.59 -16.30
CA LEU A 394 -8.48 14.72 -17.38
C LEU A 394 -8.16 13.93 -18.64
N ASN A 395 -6.87 13.90 -19.04
CA ASN A 395 -6.51 13.45 -20.38
C ASN A 395 -5.83 12.09 -20.41
N LYS A 396 -5.36 11.61 -19.26
CA LYS A 396 -4.66 10.32 -19.15
C LYS A 396 -5.23 9.47 -18.03
N ASP A 397 -5.12 9.94 -16.77
CA ASP A 397 -5.50 9.20 -15.56
C ASP A 397 -5.14 7.70 -15.68
N TRP A 398 -3.87 7.44 -16.03
CA TRP A 398 -3.36 6.13 -16.40
C TRP A 398 -3.67 5.05 -15.36
N PHE A 399 -3.83 5.44 -14.10
CA PHE A 399 -4.19 4.56 -13.00
C PHE A 399 -5.66 4.70 -12.56
N MET A 400 -6.52 5.12 -13.47
CA MET A 400 -7.99 5.05 -13.38
C MET A 400 -8.53 5.56 -12.03
N THR A 401 -8.07 6.74 -11.61
CA THR A 401 -8.51 7.37 -10.35
C THR A 401 -10.00 7.65 -10.35
N LEU A 402 -10.52 8.17 -11.48
CA LEU A 402 -11.90 8.68 -11.53
C LEU A 402 -12.95 7.57 -11.60
N ILE A 403 -12.62 6.38 -12.13
CA ILE A 403 -13.57 5.27 -12.22
C ILE A 403 -14.04 4.76 -10.86
N ASP A 404 -13.15 4.80 -9.86
CA ASP A 404 -13.40 4.29 -8.52
C ASP A 404 -13.74 5.40 -7.51
N PHE A 405 -13.70 6.69 -7.91
CA PHE A 405 -13.79 7.80 -6.97
C PHE A 405 -15.07 7.81 -6.15
N ASN A 406 -16.24 7.63 -6.78
CA ASN A 406 -17.51 7.63 -6.05
C ASN A 406 -17.63 6.43 -5.10
N ALA A 407 -17.20 5.24 -5.53
CA ALA A 407 -17.19 4.06 -4.68
C ALA A 407 -16.24 4.25 -3.48
N TYR A 408 -15.11 4.92 -3.69
CA TYR A 408 -14.19 5.29 -2.62
C TYR A 408 -14.82 6.28 -1.62
N VAL A 409 -15.48 7.33 -2.12
CA VAL A 409 -16.20 8.29 -1.27
C VAL A 409 -17.24 7.57 -0.43
N GLU A 410 -18.07 6.71 -1.02
CA GLU A 410 -19.10 5.94 -0.32
C GLU A 410 -18.50 5.05 0.77
N ALA A 411 -17.48 4.27 0.46
CA ALA A 411 -16.82 3.39 1.43
C ALA A 411 -16.16 4.19 2.57
N LYS A 412 -15.60 5.36 2.25
CA LYS A 412 -14.96 6.23 3.24
C LYS A 412 -15.99 6.90 4.16
N GLU A 413 -17.13 7.34 3.65
CA GLU A 413 -18.23 7.83 4.48
C GLU A 413 -18.78 6.73 5.39
N GLN A 414 -18.88 5.49 4.88
CA GLN A 414 -19.33 4.35 5.67
C GLN A 414 -18.40 4.04 6.83
N ILE A 415 -17.07 3.94 6.60
CA ILE A 415 -16.10 3.66 7.70
C ILE A 415 -16.08 4.78 8.74
N LEU A 416 -16.22 6.04 8.31
CA LEU A 416 -16.33 7.18 9.23
C LEU A 416 -17.61 7.15 10.05
N ALA A 417 -18.73 6.72 9.46
CA ALA A 417 -20.00 6.56 10.17
C ALA A 417 -19.95 5.41 11.19
N ASP A 418 -19.37 4.27 10.80
CA ASP A 418 -19.23 3.08 11.65
C ASP A 418 -18.30 3.33 12.86
N TYR A 419 -17.33 4.26 12.73
CA TYR A 419 -16.46 4.65 13.83
C TYR A 419 -17.24 5.20 15.03
N GLU A 420 -18.44 5.75 14.85
CA GLU A 420 -19.26 6.30 15.93
C GLU A 420 -19.86 5.23 16.84
N ASP A 421 -20.03 4.00 16.35
CA ASP A 421 -20.37 2.83 17.17
C ASP A 421 -19.10 2.15 17.66
N GLN A 422 -18.58 2.61 18.79
CA GLN A 422 -17.32 2.16 19.36
C GLN A 422 -17.35 0.69 19.82
N ASP A 423 -18.49 0.13 20.16
CA ASP A 423 -18.61 -1.29 20.50
C ASP A 423 -18.39 -2.14 19.23
N SER A 424 -19.15 -1.90 18.17
CA SER A 424 -19.02 -2.57 16.88
C SER A 424 -17.63 -2.34 16.24
N TRP A 425 -17.10 -1.11 16.37
CA TRP A 425 -15.75 -0.80 15.90
C TRP A 425 -14.67 -1.66 16.57
N ASN A 426 -14.72 -1.78 17.89
CA ASN A 426 -13.73 -2.55 18.64
C ASN A 426 -13.90 -4.06 18.45
N GLU A 427 -15.09 -4.58 18.18
CA GLU A 427 -15.27 -5.97 17.73
C GLU A 427 -14.46 -6.25 16.47
N LYS A 428 -14.55 -5.35 15.47
CA LYS A 428 -13.76 -5.45 14.24
C LYS A 428 -12.25 -5.33 14.52
N VAL A 429 -11.85 -4.45 15.45
CA VAL A 429 -10.45 -4.27 15.87
C VAL A 429 -9.89 -5.57 16.47
N VAL A 430 -10.60 -6.18 17.43
CA VAL A 430 -10.20 -7.48 18.03
C VAL A 430 -10.05 -8.54 16.95
N HIS A 431 -11.01 -8.63 16.05
CA HIS A 431 -11.01 -9.61 14.97
C HIS A 431 -9.80 -9.45 14.05
N ASN A 432 -9.52 -8.22 13.62
CA ASN A 432 -8.37 -7.92 12.75
C ASN A 432 -7.04 -8.27 13.45
N ILE A 433 -6.83 -7.87 14.71
CA ILE A 433 -5.62 -8.21 15.45
C ILE A 433 -5.48 -9.73 15.58
N ALA A 434 -6.55 -10.43 15.92
CA ALA A 434 -6.55 -11.90 16.06
C ALA A 434 -6.12 -12.61 14.76
N LYS A 435 -6.56 -12.11 13.61
CA LYS A 435 -6.24 -12.69 12.30
C LYS A 435 -4.93 -12.23 11.69
N ALA A 436 -4.29 -11.20 12.27
CA ALA A 436 -3.00 -10.68 11.78
C ALA A 436 -1.84 -11.67 11.94
N GLY A 437 -2.00 -12.74 12.74
CA GLY A 437 -0.96 -13.76 12.97
C GLY A 437 -0.41 -14.38 11.69
N PHE A 438 -1.24 -14.56 10.67
CA PHE A 438 -0.81 -15.05 9.36
C PHE A 438 0.30 -14.19 8.73
N PHE A 439 0.31 -12.89 8.98
CA PHE A 439 1.29 -11.97 8.41
C PHE A 439 2.61 -11.88 9.20
N SER A 440 2.92 -12.86 10.03
CA SER A 440 4.24 -12.94 10.67
C SER A 440 5.34 -13.24 9.66
N SER A 441 6.46 -12.50 9.76
CA SER A 441 7.67 -12.79 8.97
C SER A 441 8.23 -14.19 9.29
N ASP A 442 8.02 -14.68 10.50
CA ASP A 442 8.50 -16.00 10.91
C ASP A 442 7.79 -17.10 10.11
N ARG A 443 6.45 -16.99 9.90
CA ARG A 443 5.70 -17.86 8.97
C ARG A 443 6.28 -17.76 7.54
N THR A 444 6.53 -16.55 7.04
CA THR A 444 7.07 -16.35 5.68
C THR A 444 8.43 -17.02 5.52
N ILE A 445 9.34 -16.83 6.47
CA ILE A 445 10.68 -17.44 6.45
C ILE A 445 10.59 -18.95 6.55
N ALA A 446 9.69 -19.48 7.41
CA ALA A 446 9.47 -20.93 7.50
C ALA A 446 9.01 -21.53 6.15
N GLN A 447 8.12 -20.83 5.42
CA GLN A 447 7.70 -21.28 4.09
C GLN A 447 8.83 -21.20 3.06
N TYR A 448 9.67 -20.17 3.07
CA TYR A 448 10.87 -20.12 2.23
C TYR A 448 11.80 -21.29 2.52
N ASN A 449 12.01 -21.61 3.82
CA ASN A 449 12.87 -22.72 4.21
C ASN A 449 12.29 -24.06 3.78
N ALA A 450 10.99 -24.29 4.02
CA ALA A 450 10.35 -25.54 3.67
C ALA A 450 10.34 -25.83 2.17
N ASP A 451 10.08 -24.80 1.36
CA ASP A 451 9.80 -24.98 -0.07
C ASP A 451 11.02 -24.72 -0.98
N ILE A 452 12.01 -23.93 -0.51
CA ILE A 452 13.09 -23.42 -1.37
C ILE A 452 14.48 -23.70 -0.78
N TRP A 453 14.72 -23.30 0.47
CA TRP A 453 16.09 -23.33 1.02
C TRP A 453 16.49 -24.70 1.59
N HIS A 454 15.53 -25.37 2.24
CA HIS A 454 15.77 -26.68 2.90
C HIS A 454 16.97 -26.67 3.85
N CYS A 455 17.16 -25.53 4.56
CA CYS A 455 18.21 -25.42 5.57
C CYS A 455 17.86 -26.28 6.78
N GLU A 456 18.80 -27.11 7.22
CA GLU A 456 18.69 -27.81 8.51
C GLU A 456 18.82 -26.77 9.64
N GLY A 457 17.87 -26.80 10.60
CA GLY A 457 17.82 -25.89 11.75
C GLY A 457 18.79 -26.26 12.85
#